data_e3365bdcdafe04fc7694b8c26625d02d
#
_entry.id   e3365bdcdafe04fc7694b8c26625d02d
#
_cell.length_a   1.000
_cell.length_b   1.000
_cell.length_c   1.000
_cell.angle_alpha   90.00
_cell.angle_beta   90.00
_cell.angle_gamma   90.00
#
_symmetry.space_group_name_H-M   'P 1'
#
loop_
_entity.id
_entity.type
_entity.pdbx_description
1 polymer ?
#
loop_
_entity_poly.entity_id
_entity_poly.type
_entity_poly.pdbx_seq_one_letter_code
_entity_poly.pdbx_strand_id
1 'polypeptide(L)'
;MKQFFKILFGIAVISSFLVAGDVEEIKKQIIDNNEYSNKNNRSVNEYSKSGALEYWSSGGLIQEIDPDGRPEVYDYFNIKVKHIEVVVLVPKKAAVAMYYSEGSMKPKNSPAVNHYLTRVTQAYVNENGKWKVRASHWSPIQGGSGTSQTSTE
;
A
#
# COMPACT_ATOMS: atom_id res chain seq x y z
N MET A 1 19.97 -27.38 -31.45
CA MET A 1 19.84 -27.48 -29.99
C MET A 1 20.58 -26.38 -29.21
N LYS A 2 21.83 -26.03 -29.51
CA LYS A 2 22.59 -25.01 -28.73
C LYS A 2 22.05 -23.57 -28.82
N GLN A 3 21.36 -23.17 -29.88
CA GLN A 3 20.79 -21.81 -29.99
C GLN A 3 19.48 -21.67 -29.23
N PHE A 4 18.64 -22.69 -29.13
CA PHE A 4 17.42 -22.69 -28.34
C PHE A 4 17.70 -22.51 -26.83
N PHE A 5 18.75 -23.10 -26.33
CA PHE A 5 19.15 -23.00 -24.92
C PHE A 5 19.61 -21.60 -24.53
N LYS A 6 20.28 -20.87 -25.45
CA LYS A 6 20.73 -19.48 -25.20
C LYS A 6 19.57 -18.50 -25.14
N ILE A 7 18.51 -18.69 -25.95
CA ILE A 7 17.31 -17.84 -25.95
C ILE A 7 16.51 -18.07 -24.66
N LEU A 8 16.35 -19.32 -24.23
CA LEU A 8 15.62 -19.63 -22.98
C LEU A 8 16.31 -19.05 -21.74
N PHE A 9 17.64 -19.11 -21.67
CA PHE A 9 18.41 -18.55 -20.56
C PHE A 9 18.35 -17.02 -20.52
N GLY A 10 18.37 -16.35 -21.68
CA GLY A 10 18.23 -14.90 -21.78
C GLY A 10 16.85 -14.40 -21.28
N ILE A 11 15.76 -15.08 -21.62
CA ILE A 11 14.42 -14.71 -21.19
C ILE A 11 14.24 -14.87 -19.67
N ALA A 12 14.79 -15.93 -19.08
CA ALA A 12 14.71 -16.16 -17.63
C ALA A 12 15.46 -15.09 -16.82
N VAL A 13 16.63 -14.65 -17.30
CA VAL A 13 17.43 -13.60 -16.64
C VAL A 13 16.71 -12.25 -16.70
N ILE A 14 16.16 -11.88 -17.85
CA ILE A 14 15.43 -10.60 -18.02
C ILE A 14 14.19 -10.57 -17.09
N SER A 15 13.46 -11.67 -16.98
CA SER A 15 12.28 -11.76 -16.10
C SER A 15 12.65 -11.55 -14.63
N SER A 16 13.76 -12.08 -14.17
CA SER A 16 14.22 -11.94 -12.78
C SER A 16 14.59 -10.49 -12.44
N PHE A 17 15.23 -9.77 -13.35
CA PHE A 17 15.55 -8.35 -13.17
C PHE A 17 14.30 -7.47 -13.14
N LEU A 18 13.31 -7.75 -13.98
CA LEU A 18 12.04 -7.01 -13.98
C LEU A 18 11.27 -7.19 -12.66
N VAL A 19 11.21 -8.40 -12.14
CA VAL A 19 10.55 -8.69 -10.86
C VAL A 19 11.27 -7.98 -9.71
N ALA A 20 12.60 -8.03 -9.66
CA ALA A 20 13.38 -7.33 -8.63
C ALA A 20 13.16 -5.81 -8.69
N GLY A 21 13.11 -5.21 -9.87
CA GLY A 21 12.80 -3.79 -10.05
C GLY A 21 11.42 -3.42 -9.54
N ASP A 22 10.39 -4.22 -9.84
CA ASP A 22 9.02 -3.99 -9.36
C ASP A 22 8.93 -4.04 -7.83
N VAL A 23 9.62 -4.99 -7.20
CA VAL A 23 9.67 -5.11 -5.74
C VAL A 23 10.25 -3.84 -5.11
N GLU A 24 11.40 -3.38 -5.59
CA GLU A 24 12.07 -2.20 -5.05
C GLU A 24 11.28 -0.91 -5.30
N GLU A 25 10.67 -0.76 -6.48
CA GLU A 25 9.81 0.38 -6.81
C GLU A 25 8.63 0.49 -5.83
N ILE A 26 7.93 -0.63 -5.55
CA ILE A 26 6.77 -0.65 -4.64
C ILE A 26 7.21 -0.42 -3.19
N LYS A 27 8.29 -1.07 -2.72
CA LYS A 27 8.85 -0.85 -1.38
C LYS A 27 9.20 0.62 -1.17
N LYS A 28 9.90 1.20 -2.13
CA LYS A 28 10.26 2.62 -2.09
C LYS A 28 9.03 3.52 -2.05
N GLN A 29 8.03 3.25 -2.88
CA GLN A 29 6.79 4.03 -2.89
C GLN A 29 6.08 3.99 -1.53
N ILE A 30 5.97 2.82 -0.88
CA ILE A 30 5.37 2.69 0.44
C ILE A 30 6.12 3.54 1.48
N ILE A 31 7.45 3.50 1.46
CA ILE A 31 8.30 4.29 2.37
C ILE A 31 8.13 5.79 2.09
N ASP A 32 8.28 6.22 0.85
CA ASP A 32 8.17 7.63 0.46
C ASP A 32 6.79 8.22 0.82
N ASN A 33 5.72 7.46 0.59
CA ASN A 33 4.36 7.87 0.93
C ASN A 33 4.15 8.01 2.44
N ASN A 34 4.73 7.10 3.22
CA ASN A 34 4.69 7.16 4.67
C ASN A 34 5.49 8.37 5.20
N GLU A 35 6.68 8.63 4.67
CA GLU A 35 7.48 9.81 5.01
C GLU A 35 6.77 11.11 4.66
N TYR A 36 6.15 11.17 3.46
CA TYR A 36 5.32 12.30 3.07
C TYR A 36 4.19 12.55 4.06
N SER A 37 3.47 11.50 4.45
CA SER A 37 2.33 11.59 5.38
C SER A 37 2.77 12.06 6.77
N ASN A 38 3.89 11.56 7.27
CA ASN A 38 4.48 12.01 8.54
C ASN A 38 4.88 13.48 8.49
N LYS A 39 5.43 13.94 7.38
CA LYS A 39 5.89 15.33 7.21
C LYS A 39 4.74 16.32 7.05
N ASN A 40 3.66 15.91 6.36
CA ASN A 40 2.61 16.82 5.91
C ASN A 40 1.27 16.64 6.66
N ASN A 41 1.18 15.67 7.58
CA ASN A 41 -0.07 15.28 8.24
C ASN A 41 -1.23 15.04 7.25
N ARG A 42 -0.91 14.38 6.13
CA ARG A 42 -1.85 14.19 5.04
C ARG A 42 -1.48 12.93 4.24
N SER A 43 -2.46 12.12 3.88
CA SER A 43 -2.24 10.97 3.01
C SER A 43 -1.87 11.37 1.59
N VAL A 44 -1.22 10.44 0.87
CA VAL A 44 -0.95 10.57 -0.57
C VAL A 44 -2.11 9.94 -1.34
N ASN A 45 -2.54 10.57 -2.44
CA ASN A 45 -3.46 9.92 -3.37
C ASN A 45 -2.66 8.97 -4.29
N GLU A 46 -2.69 7.70 -3.95
CA GLU A 46 -1.99 6.63 -4.67
C GLU A 46 -2.92 5.62 -5.34
N TYR A 47 -4.21 5.93 -5.40
CA TYR A 47 -5.19 5.01 -5.93
C TYR A 47 -5.18 4.92 -7.45
N SER A 48 -5.62 3.75 -7.95
CA SER A 48 -5.88 3.51 -9.37
C SER A 48 -6.93 4.49 -9.89
N LYS A 49 -6.79 4.93 -11.13
CA LYS A 49 -7.82 5.74 -11.81
C LYS A 49 -9.19 5.06 -11.91
N SER A 50 -9.25 3.75 -11.72
CA SER A 50 -10.48 2.99 -11.61
C SER A 50 -11.02 2.91 -10.17
N GLY A 51 -10.49 3.71 -9.25
CA GLY A 51 -10.80 3.67 -7.83
C GLY A 51 -10.12 2.50 -7.11
N ALA A 52 -10.44 2.34 -5.84
CA ALA A 52 -9.97 1.23 -5.02
C ALA A 52 -11.06 0.73 -4.07
N LEU A 53 -10.87 -0.49 -3.56
CA LEU A 53 -11.68 -1.05 -2.48
C LEU A 53 -10.84 -1.16 -1.22
N GLU A 54 -11.37 -0.68 -0.10
CA GLU A 54 -10.64 -0.73 1.17
C GLU A 54 -11.47 -1.29 2.32
N TYR A 55 -10.82 -2.13 3.14
CA TYR A 55 -11.22 -2.36 4.52
C TYR A 55 -10.34 -1.53 5.44
N TRP A 56 -10.94 -0.61 6.17
CA TRP A 56 -10.23 0.22 7.13
C TRP A 56 -9.95 -0.52 8.44
N SER A 57 -8.95 -0.05 9.15
CA SER A 57 -8.55 -0.60 10.46
C SER A 57 -9.59 -0.39 11.56
N SER A 58 -10.64 0.37 11.32
CA SER A 58 -11.81 0.52 12.18
C SER A 58 -12.70 -0.74 12.22
N GLY A 59 -12.53 -1.68 11.30
CA GLY A 59 -13.32 -2.91 11.23
C GLY A 59 -14.72 -2.74 10.61
N GLY A 60 -14.95 -1.66 9.87
CA GLY A 60 -16.21 -1.40 9.19
C GLY A 60 -16.39 -2.18 7.87
N LEU A 61 -17.45 -1.82 7.14
CA LEU A 61 -17.75 -2.37 5.83
C LEU A 61 -16.71 -1.94 4.78
N ILE A 62 -16.77 -2.58 3.61
CA ILE A 62 -15.90 -2.21 2.50
C ILE A 62 -16.23 -0.78 2.03
N GLN A 63 -15.18 -0.01 1.76
CA GLN A 63 -15.28 1.35 1.22
C GLN A 63 -14.86 1.36 -0.25
N GLU A 64 -15.62 2.06 -1.06
CA GLU A 64 -15.23 2.43 -2.42
C GLU A 64 -14.48 3.76 -2.37
N ILE A 65 -13.24 3.76 -2.84
CA ILE A 65 -12.39 4.95 -2.83
C ILE A 65 -12.40 5.60 -4.20
N ASP A 66 -12.87 6.84 -4.23
CA ASP A 66 -12.82 7.68 -5.41
C ASP A 66 -11.35 8.08 -5.72
N PRO A 67 -10.83 7.83 -6.91
CA PRO A 67 -9.47 8.20 -7.29
C PRO A 67 -9.24 9.72 -7.28
N ASP A 68 -10.27 10.51 -7.47
CA ASP A 68 -10.25 11.97 -7.44
C ASP A 68 -10.63 12.55 -6.07
N GLY A 69 -10.86 11.65 -5.10
CA GLY A 69 -11.21 12.00 -3.73
C GLY A 69 -10.11 12.81 -3.04
N ARG A 70 -10.50 13.57 -2.02
CA ARG A 70 -9.54 14.35 -1.24
C ARG A 70 -8.70 13.45 -0.35
N PRO A 71 -7.37 13.63 -0.31
CA PRO A 71 -6.53 12.94 0.65
C PRO A 71 -6.96 13.18 2.08
N GLU A 72 -6.83 12.15 2.91
CA GLU A 72 -7.11 12.24 4.34
C GLU A 72 -6.16 13.23 5.03
N VAL A 73 -6.67 13.99 5.99
CA VAL A 73 -5.91 14.99 6.75
C VAL A 73 -5.92 14.61 8.24
N TYR A 74 -4.78 14.80 8.87
CA TYR A 74 -4.55 14.46 10.28
C TYR A 74 -4.20 15.71 11.08
N ASP A 75 -4.55 15.74 12.36
CA ASP A 75 -4.01 16.72 13.31
C ASP A 75 -2.53 16.42 13.59
N TYR A 76 -2.19 15.12 13.67
CA TYR A 76 -0.83 14.60 13.63
C TYR A 76 -0.81 13.18 13.05
N PHE A 77 0.32 12.83 12.42
CA PHE A 77 0.57 11.51 11.85
C PHE A 77 2.03 11.13 12.16
N ASN A 78 2.21 10.10 12.98
CA ASN A 78 3.53 9.58 13.37
C ASN A 78 3.51 8.05 13.27
N ILE A 79 3.57 7.56 12.06
CA ILE A 79 3.51 6.14 11.71
C ILE A 79 4.82 5.70 11.09
N LYS A 80 5.25 4.50 11.43
CA LYS A 80 6.37 3.79 10.78
C LYS A 80 5.85 2.55 10.09
N VAL A 81 6.26 2.35 8.85
CA VAL A 81 6.04 1.11 8.12
C VAL A 81 7.21 0.16 8.35
N LYS A 82 6.92 -1.13 8.51
CA LYS A 82 7.90 -2.16 8.87
C LYS A 82 7.65 -3.45 8.09
N HIS A 83 8.71 -4.24 7.85
CA HIS A 83 8.63 -5.57 7.26
C HIS A 83 7.84 -5.60 5.95
N ILE A 84 8.23 -4.72 5.00
CA ILE A 84 7.55 -4.63 3.72
C ILE A 84 7.99 -5.81 2.84
N GLU A 85 7.02 -6.67 2.53
CA GLU A 85 7.19 -7.77 1.58
C GLU A 85 6.32 -7.53 0.35
N VAL A 86 6.87 -7.79 -0.83
CA VAL A 86 6.18 -7.60 -2.10
C VAL A 86 6.21 -8.89 -2.91
N VAL A 87 5.05 -9.32 -3.37
CA VAL A 87 4.88 -10.45 -4.29
C VAL A 87 4.42 -9.91 -5.63
N VAL A 88 5.27 -10.00 -6.64
CA VAL A 88 4.90 -9.64 -8.01
C VAL A 88 4.09 -10.78 -8.61
N LEU A 89 2.82 -10.51 -8.92
CA LEU A 89 1.91 -11.49 -9.52
C LEU A 89 2.10 -11.57 -11.04
N VAL A 90 2.25 -10.41 -11.67
CA VAL A 90 2.55 -10.28 -13.10
C VAL A 90 3.54 -9.13 -13.27
N PRO A 91 4.76 -9.38 -13.77
CA PRO A 91 5.78 -8.35 -13.95
C PRO A 91 5.25 -7.12 -14.69
N LYS A 92 5.56 -5.94 -14.18
CA LYS A 92 5.13 -4.62 -14.68
C LYS A 92 3.62 -4.43 -14.81
N LYS A 93 2.78 -5.28 -14.16
CA LYS A 93 1.33 -5.18 -14.24
C LYS A 93 0.62 -5.24 -12.89
N ALA A 94 0.95 -6.23 -12.06
CA ALA A 94 0.24 -6.44 -10.80
C ALA A 94 1.15 -7.02 -9.72
N ALA A 95 0.95 -6.56 -8.48
CA ALA A 95 1.67 -7.03 -7.31
C ALA A 95 0.80 -6.93 -6.05
N VAL A 96 1.21 -7.63 -5.00
CA VAL A 96 0.66 -7.48 -3.65
C VAL A 96 1.80 -7.11 -2.71
N ALA A 97 1.59 -6.09 -1.88
CA ALA A 97 2.48 -5.77 -0.77
C ALA A 97 1.81 -6.10 0.57
N MET A 98 2.60 -6.61 1.51
CA MET A 98 2.20 -6.88 2.88
C MET A 98 3.22 -6.26 3.83
N TYR A 99 2.74 -5.54 4.86
CA TYR A 99 3.60 -4.86 5.81
C TYR A 99 2.87 -4.53 7.12
N TYR A 100 3.59 -3.99 8.07
CA TYR A 100 3.03 -3.47 9.31
C TYR A 100 3.13 -1.95 9.37
N SER A 101 2.11 -1.33 9.98
CA SER A 101 2.08 0.09 10.33
C SER A 101 1.97 0.24 11.83
N GLU A 102 2.89 0.98 12.45
CA GLU A 102 2.96 1.14 13.90
C GLU A 102 3.24 2.59 14.27
N GLY A 103 2.55 3.09 15.30
CA GLY A 103 2.80 4.43 15.84
C GLY A 103 1.57 5.06 16.47
N SER A 104 1.37 6.34 16.22
CA SER A 104 0.21 7.10 16.69
C SER A 104 -0.26 8.09 15.63
N MET A 105 -1.55 8.35 15.59
CA MET A 105 -2.13 9.35 14.71
C MET A 105 -3.42 9.92 15.29
N LYS A 106 -3.83 11.07 14.77
CA LYS A 106 -5.15 11.62 15.02
C LYS A 106 -5.76 12.09 13.69
N PRO A 107 -6.66 11.29 13.08
CA PRO A 107 -7.43 11.75 11.94
C PRO A 107 -8.26 12.98 12.31
N LYS A 108 -8.47 13.89 11.38
CA LYS A 108 -9.26 15.08 11.62
C LYS A 108 -10.70 14.68 11.96
N ASN A 109 -11.27 15.30 13.00
CA ASN A 109 -12.62 15.00 13.50
C ASN A 109 -12.84 13.58 14.06
N SER A 110 -11.75 12.87 14.39
CA SER A 110 -11.79 11.54 15.01
C SER A 110 -10.94 11.51 16.27
N PRO A 111 -11.19 10.58 17.20
CA PRO A 111 -10.31 10.37 18.35
C PRO A 111 -8.87 10.04 17.96
N ALA A 112 -7.93 10.41 18.81
CA ALA A 112 -6.54 10.02 18.67
C ALA A 112 -6.35 8.51 18.88
N VAL A 113 -5.46 7.91 18.09
CA VAL A 113 -5.03 6.52 18.24
C VAL A 113 -3.58 6.53 18.72
N ASN A 114 -3.34 6.24 20.00
CA ASN A 114 -2.01 6.32 20.60
C ASN A 114 -1.15 5.07 20.38
N HIS A 115 -1.80 3.94 20.11
CA HIS A 115 -1.13 2.67 19.82
C HIS A 115 -1.70 2.05 18.55
N TYR A 116 -1.49 2.75 17.44
CA TYR A 116 -1.83 2.23 16.12
C TYR A 116 -0.87 1.10 15.78
N LEU A 117 -1.38 -0.11 15.58
CA LEU A 117 -0.61 -1.28 15.18
C LEU A 117 -1.47 -2.15 14.28
N THR A 118 -1.18 -2.13 12.99
CA THR A 118 -1.97 -2.84 11.97
C THR A 118 -1.09 -3.63 11.03
N ARG A 119 -1.63 -4.71 10.52
CA ARG A 119 -1.15 -5.38 9.31
C ARG A 119 -1.88 -4.82 8.12
N VAL A 120 -1.14 -4.67 7.04
CA VAL A 120 -1.63 -4.09 5.79
C VAL A 120 -1.41 -5.08 4.66
N THR A 121 -2.41 -5.22 3.81
CA THR A 121 -2.29 -5.89 2.51
C THR A 121 -2.81 -4.95 1.44
N GLN A 122 -1.99 -4.66 0.43
CA GLN A 122 -2.37 -3.80 -0.69
C GLN A 122 -2.11 -4.51 -2.02
N ALA A 123 -3.13 -4.51 -2.88
CA ALA A 123 -2.99 -4.94 -4.27
C ALA A 123 -2.68 -3.74 -5.15
N TYR A 124 -1.61 -3.84 -5.90
CA TYR A 124 -1.12 -2.82 -6.82
C TYR A 124 -1.34 -3.20 -8.27
N VAL A 125 -1.68 -2.21 -9.08
CA VAL A 125 -1.69 -2.27 -10.54
C VAL A 125 -0.73 -1.23 -11.11
N ASN A 126 -0.07 -1.54 -12.21
CA ASN A 126 0.82 -0.58 -12.87
C ASN A 126 0.03 0.17 -13.95
N GLU A 127 -0.08 1.47 -13.79
CA GLU A 127 -0.73 2.38 -14.72
C GLU A 127 0.31 3.35 -15.31
N ASN A 128 0.65 3.15 -16.56
CA ASN A 128 1.63 3.99 -17.29
C ASN A 128 2.98 4.13 -16.56
N GLY A 129 3.50 3.03 -16.02
CA GLY A 129 4.78 2.99 -15.31
C GLY A 129 4.70 3.44 -13.85
N LYS A 130 3.52 3.68 -13.30
CA LYS A 130 3.31 4.03 -11.88
C LYS A 130 2.48 2.97 -11.18
N TRP A 131 2.93 2.52 -10.04
CA TRP A 131 2.19 1.60 -9.20
C TRP A 131 1.07 2.33 -8.46
N LYS A 132 -0.14 1.79 -8.53
CA LYS A 132 -1.37 2.35 -7.98
C LYS A 132 -2.10 1.32 -7.14
N VAL A 133 -2.64 1.71 -6.00
CA VAL A 133 -3.44 0.84 -5.15
C VAL A 133 -4.81 0.59 -5.77
N ARG A 134 -5.20 -0.67 -5.89
CA ARG A 134 -6.51 -1.12 -6.41
C ARG A 134 -7.37 -1.74 -5.33
N ALA A 135 -6.76 -2.31 -4.30
CA ALA A 135 -7.47 -2.78 -3.10
C ALA A 135 -6.53 -2.72 -1.89
N SER A 136 -7.07 -2.49 -0.71
CA SER A 136 -6.31 -2.56 0.53
C SER A 136 -7.13 -3.10 1.70
N HIS A 137 -6.43 -3.71 2.64
CA HIS A 137 -6.99 -4.19 3.89
C HIS A 137 -6.06 -3.81 5.04
N TRP A 138 -6.61 -3.06 5.98
CA TRP A 138 -5.95 -2.63 7.21
C TRP A 138 -6.64 -3.31 8.39
N SER A 139 -5.92 -4.10 9.18
CA SER A 139 -6.51 -4.75 10.34
C SER A 139 -5.61 -4.66 11.57
N PRO A 140 -6.16 -4.37 12.75
CA PRO A 140 -5.39 -4.34 13.99
C PRO A 140 -4.71 -5.69 14.27
N ILE A 141 -3.52 -5.64 14.84
CA ILE A 141 -2.84 -6.80 15.44
C ILE A 141 -3.31 -6.90 16.89
N GLN A 142 -3.30 -8.08 17.46
CA GLN A 142 -3.63 -8.29 18.86
C GLN A 142 -2.77 -7.37 19.76
N GLY A 143 -3.42 -6.62 20.64
CA GLY A 143 -2.77 -5.62 21.51
C GLY A 143 -2.56 -4.25 20.87
N GLY A 144 -2.80 -4.10 19.55
CA GLY A 144 -2.81 -2.82 18.86
C GLY A 144 -4.22 -2.29 18.64
N SER A 145 -4.30 -1.04 18.22
CA SER A 145 -5.57 -0.37 17.88
C SER A 145 -5.58 0.00 16.40
N GLY A 146 -6.77 -0.02 15.80
CA GLY A 146 -7.07 0.61 14.53
C GLY A 146 -7.66 2.00 14.74
N THR A 147 -8.09 2.64 13.66
CA THR A 147 -8.85 3.89 13.70
C THR A 147 -10.27 3.65 14.20
N SER A 148 -10.95 4.70 14.61
CA SER A 148 -12.36 4.65 15.07
C SER A 148 -13.33 5.23 14.05
N GLN A 149 -12.89 5.42 12.82
CA GLN A 149 -13.76 5.91 11.75
C GLN A 149 -14.86 4.87 11.47
N THR A 150 -16.08 5.31 11.37
CA THR A 150 -17.20 4.47 10.96
C THR A 150 -17.31 4.47 9.45
N SER A 151 -17.52 3.28 8.85
CA SER A 151 -17.96 3.20 7.47
C SER A 151 -19.34 3.87 7.37
N THR A 152 -19.49 4.82 6.48
CA THR A 152 -20.81 5.29 6.07
C THR A 152 -21.31 4.38 4.96
N GLU A 153 -22.53 3.83 5.13
CA GLU A 153 -23.26 3.18 4.04
C GLU A 153 -23.62 4.19 2.96
#